data_5ca3221aa4772235c778887dfeaec604
#
_entry.id   5ca3221aa4772235c778887dfeaec604
#
_cell.length_a   1.000
_cell.length_b   1.000
_cell.length_c   1.000
_cell.angle_alpha   90.00
_cell.angle_beta   90.00
_cell.angle_gamma   90.00
#
_symmetry.space_group_name_H-M   'P 1'
#
loop_
_entity.id
_entity.type
_entity.pdbx_description
1 polymer ?
#
loop_
_entity_poly.entity_id
_entity_poly.type
_entity_poly.pdbx_seq_one_letter_code
_entity_poly.pdbx_strand_id
1 'polypeptide(L)'
;MISRFSFDIFFEKFNEKERINLPCGLNVFYGESGSGKTELVNSLLNNKNFPSKNFIISNKKTPDKIQLVFQNPENQIISPNLLSEVSFGLESQSQISDLKSDLDEIKYSLPFVDNWQRHPSTLSGGEMEILNIVTAFSTISDAVLIDDGLSYLNSSIKNNWINWINEKYGDRKTILWFTSDHTDLKYGNTKWILSLSGLRKINNSEMHTTYNHNHSIGDLSIKANNLVFSFDDSKKRVIDNLDIELSNSRSLGIIGKNGSGKTTFVQLLTSALQPSNGKIKLKLSNESPNIAVLNQFPERMLGPNSLEQLLQKLIDNNKFDPLLVKSFIKKLKSHQINWKKVKNKKAFDLSWSAVRIVLVIILSLSNYNLIVLDEPTFGLGFQQKIKLSQILKSILLNKHLILVSHDTEFIQNHCDQIIDFDSKTILKNNTVLSNAK
;
A
#
# COMPACT_ATOMS: atom_id res chain seq x y z
N MET A 1 18.94 -13.05 28.52
CA MET A 1 19.23 -13.40 27.10
C MET A 1 20.11 -12.34 26.52
N ILE A 2 21.31 -12.70 26.03
CA ILE A 2 22.23 -11.77 25.37
C ILE A 2 21.58 -11.39 24.05
N SER A 3 21.31 -10.10 23.84
CA SER A 3 20.78 -9.58 22.60
C SER A 3 21.74 -9.91 21.45
N ARG A 4 21.28 -10.77 20.49
CA ARG A 4 22.07 -11.15 19.32
C ARG A 4 22.15 -10.04 18.28
N PHE A 5 21.29 -9.00 18.40
CA PHE A 5 21.22 -7.91 17.44
C PHE A 5 21.32 -6.57 18.18
N SER A 6 22.41 -5.87 17.97
CA SER A 6 22.62 -4.55 18.58
C SER A 6 23.49 -3.65 17.72
N PHE A 7 23.28 -2.34 17.79
CA PHE A 7 24.05 -1.31 17.10
C PHE A 7 23.92 0.04 17.77
N ASP A 8 24.89 0.92 17.53
CA ASP A 8 24.77 2.34 17.84
C ASP A 8 24.34 3.07 16.57
N ILE A 9 23.39 3.99 16.70
CA ILE A 9 22.97 4.89 15.63
C ILE A 9 23.24 6.32 16.03
N PHE A 10 23.83 7.12 15.14
CA PHE A 10 24.17 8.52 15.38
C PHE A 10 23.60 9.39 14.27
N PHE A 11 22.75 10.34 14.64
CA PHE A 11 22.15 11.33 13.75
C PHE A 11 22.95 12.63 13.80
N GLU A 12 23.90 12.81 12.88
CA GLU A 12 24.86 13.93 12.88
C GLU A 12 24.19 15.30 12.95
N LYS A 13 23.14 15.49 12.14
CA LYS A 13 22.43 16.78 12.04
C LYS A 13 21.79 17.23 13.36
N PHE A 14 21.46 16.31 14.25
CA PHE A 14 20.76 16.56 15.51
C PHE A 14 21.63 16.24 16.73
N ASN A 15 22.85 15.74 16.50
CA ASN A 15 23.79 15.28 17.52
C ASN A 15 23.16 14.26 18.51
N GLU A 16 22.27 13.40 17.98
CA GLU A 16 21.60 12.37 18.75
C GLU A 16 22.23 11.00 18.54
N LYS A 17 22.54 10.32 19.64
CA LYS A 17 23.12 8.97 19.65
C LYS A 17 22.26 8.05 20.51
N GLU A 18 21.94 6.87 19.97
CA GLU A 18 21.18 5.83 20.66
C GLU A 18 21.91 4.49 20.55
N ARG A 19 21.87 3.71 21.64
CA ARG A 19 22.26 2.29 21.66
C ARG A 19 21.03 1.42 21.56
N ILE A 20 20.93 0.65 20.49
CA ILE A 20 19.82 -0.23 20.21
C ILE A 20 20.19 -1.67 20.56
N ASN A 21 19.36 -2.33 21.36
CA ASN A 21 19.47 -3.74 21.70
C ASN A 21 18.12 -4.39 21.43
N LEU A 22 18.10 -5.36 20.52
CA LEU A 22 16.88 -6.00 20.06
C LEU A 22 16.82 -7.44 20.57
N PRO A 23 15.77 -7.82 21.31
CA PRO A 23 15.53 -9.20 21.71
C PRO A 23 15.08 -10.06 20.54
N CYS A 24 15.05 -11.38 20.74
CA CYS A 24 14.27 -12.27 19.89
C CYS A 24 12.80 -11.83 19.88
N GLY A 25 12.09 -12.19 18.81
CA GLY A 25 10.71 -11.78 18.57
C GLY A 25 10.58 -10.58 17.66
N LEU A 26 9.37 -10.07 17.55
CA LEU A 26 9.00 -9.03 16.62
C LEU A 26 9.32 -7.64 17.17
N ASN A 27 10.28 -6.97 16.55
CA ASN A 27 10.67 -5.60 16.84
C ASN A 27 10.16 -4.69 15.72
N VAL A 28 9.16 -3.85 16.01
CA VAL A 28 8.52 -3.00 15.00
C VAL A 28 9.10 -1.60 15.00
N PHE A 29 9.53 -1.16 13.83
CA PHE A 29 10.08 0.16 13.56
C PHE A 29 9.12 0.94 12.67
N TYR A 30 8.33 1.81 13.27
CA TYR A 30 7.50 2.73 12.51
C TYR A 30 8.30 3.94 12.06
N GLY A 31 8.12 4.33 10.81
CA GLY A 31 8.65 5.56 10.27
C GLY A 31 7.91 6.02 9.04
N GLU A 32 7.69 7.32 8.92
CA GLU A 32 7.07 7.90 7.72
C GLU A 32 7.87 7.57 6.46
N SER A 33 7.23 7.64 5.30
CA SER A 33 7.95 7.53 4.02
C SER A 33 9.03 8.63 3.95
N GLY A 34 10.26 8.21 3.65
CA GLY A 34 11.42 9.10 3.65
C GLY A 34 12.08 9.30 5.02
N SER A 35 11.65 8.61 6.08
CA SER A 35 12.28 8.66 7.41
C SER A 35 13.63 7.95 7.50
N GLY A 36 14.03 7.20 6.45
CA GLY A 36 15.29 6.47 6.42
C GLY A 36 15.16 4.97 6.75
N LYS A 37 13.95 4.37 6.72
CA LYS A 37 13.73 2.93 6.98
C LYS A 37 14.63 2.05 6.11
N THR A 38 14.51 2.18 4.80
CA THR A 38 15.31 1.41 3.82
C THR A 38 16.81 1.74 3.94
N GLU A 39 17.18 2.98 4.30
CA GLU A 39 18.57 3.33 4.61
C GLU A 39 19.08 2.56 5.84
N LEU A 40 18.23 2.42 6.88
CA LEU A 40 18.58 1.67 8.08
C LEU A 40 18.71 0.17 7.77
N VAL A 41 17.78 -0.41 7.02
CA VAL A 41 17.85 -1.80 6.54
C VAL A 41 19.17 -2.05 5.80
N ASN A 42 19.49 -1.22 4.80
CA ASN A 42 20.73 -1.37 4.02
C ASN A 42 21.99 -1.21 4.87
N SER A 43 22.01 -0.30 5.82
CA SER A 43 23.14 -0.09 6.75
C SER A 43 23.34 -1.28 7.68
N LEU A 44 22.25 -1.91 8.14
CA LEU A 44 22.30 -3.12 8.95
C LEU A 44 22.83 -4.32 8.18
N LEU A 45 22.52 -4.41 6.89
CA LEU A 45 23.00 -5.46 5.98
C LEU A 45 24.40 -5.21 5.40
N ASN A 46 25.10 -4.13 5.78
CA ASN A 46 26.38 -3.71 5.20
C ASN A 46 26.36 -3.48 3.68
N ASN A 47 25.23 -3.04 3.15
CA ASN A 47 25.13 -2.76 1.73
C ASN A 47 25.85 -1.46 1.36
N LYS A 48 27.10 -1.59 0.90
CA LYS A 48 28.00 -0.46 0.55
C LYS A 48 27.46 0.39 -0.61
N ASN A 49 26.57 -0.14 -1.43
CA ASN A 49 25.98 0.58 -2.56
C ASN A 49 24.92 1.61 -2.15
N PHE A 50 24.44 1.54 -0.91
CA PHE A 50 23.43 2.42 -0.37
C PHE A 50 23.85 3.02 0.97
N PRO A 51 24.85 3.93 0.99
CA PRO A 51 25.29 4.57 2.22
C PRO A 51 24.17 5.45 2.77
N SER A 52 23.99 5.44 4.09
CA SER A 52 23.06 6.36 4.73
C SER A 52 23.54 7.79 4.62
N LYS A 53 22.60 8.71 4.42
CA LYS A 53 22.84 10.17 4.38
C LYS A 53 22.38 10.87 5.64
N ASN A 54 21.62 10.17 6.49
CA ASN A 54 20.93 10.76 7.63
C ASN A 54 21.52 10.35 8.98
N PHE A 55 22.24 9.20 9.02
CA PHE A 55 22.80 8.67 10.24
C PHE A 55 24.00 7.76 9.97
N ILE A 56 24.79 7.51 11.00
CA ILE A 56 25.93 6.58 10.99
C ILE A 56 25.62 5.42 11.93
N ILE A 57 25.85 4.19 11.47
CA ILE A 57 25.79 2.98 12.29
C ILE A 57 27.19 2.57 12.70
N SER A 58 27.37 2.31 14.01
CA SER A 58 28.62 1.84 14.59
C SER A 58 28.37 0.74 15.64
N ASN A 59 29.46 0.11 16.13
CA ASN A 59 29.41 -0.93 17.16
C ASN A 59 28.36 -2.01 16.90
N LYS A 60 28.23 -2.38 15.61
CA LYS A 60 27.22 -3.33 15.14
C LYS A 60 27.58 -4.75 15.54
N LYS A 61 26.65 -5.45 16.22
CA LYS A 61 26.69 -6.89 16.46
C LYS A 61 25.41 -7.46 15.88
N THR A 62 25.55 -8.18 14.78
CA THR A 62 24.43 -8.83 14.08
C THR A 62 24.71 -10.31 13.89
N PRO A 63 23.69 -11.15 13.77
CA PRO A 63 23.87 -12.52 13.36
C PRO A 63 24.52 -12.62 11.96
N ASP A 64 25.19 -13.73 11.69
CA ASP A 64 25.81 -13.97 10.39
C ASP A 64 24.79 -14.23 9.29
N LYS A 65 23.68 -14.88 9.64
CA LYS A 65 22.62 -15.26 8.69
C LYS A 65 21.39 -14.37 8.89
N ILE A 66 21.20 -13.43 7.98
CA ILE A 66 20.06 -12.49 7.97
C ILE A 66 19.34 -12.64 6.64
N GLN A 67 18.00 -12.78 6.70
CA GLN A 67 17.13 -12.73 5.54
C GLN A 67 16.46 -11.35 5.43
N LEU A 68 16.16 -10.96 4.21
CA LEU A 68 15.45 -9.71 3.90
C LEU A 68 14.16 -10.02 3.13
N VAL A 69 13.06 -9.44 3.58
CA VAL A 69 11.81 -9.33 2.82
C VAL A 69 11.74 -7.90 2.25
N PHE A 70 11.69 -7.80 0.93
CA PHE A 70 11.70 -6.53 0.23
C PHE A 70 10.35 -5.83 0.27
N GLN A 71 10.36 -4.49 0.21
CA GLN A 71 9.17 -3.66 0.11
C GLN A 71 8.33 -3.96 -1.14
N ASN A 72 8.96 -4.15 -2.29
CA ASN A 72 8.29 -4.63 -3.50
C ASN A 72 8.49 -6.14 -3.62
N PRO A 73 7.42 -6.93 -3.47
CA PRO A 73 7.53 -8.38 -3.50
C PRO A 73 8.02 -8.92 -4.85
N GLU A 74 7.78 -8.23 -5.96
CA GLU A 74 8.27 -8.63 -7.29
C GLU A 74 9.80 -8.65 -7.37
N ASN A 75 10.48 -7.77 -6.60
CA ASN A 75 11.94 -7.67 -6.62
C ASN A 75 12.66 -8.84 -5.92
N GLN A 76 11.93 -9.64 -5.17
CA GLN A 76 12.48 -10.80 -4.46
C GLN A 76 12.39 -12.09 -5.27
N ILE A 77 11.47 -12.13 -6.24
CA ILE A 77 11.23 -13.30 -7.09
C ILE A 77 12.36 -13.46 -8.10
N ILE A 78 12.97 -14.64 -8.12
CA ILE A 78 14.10 -14.96 -9.00
C ILE A 78 13.87 -16.22 -9.86
N SER A 79 12.87 -17.04 -9.51
CA SER A 79 12.66 -18.33 -10.17
C SER A 79 11.50 -18.30 -11.18
N PRO A 80 11.52 -19.15 -12.21
CA PRO A 80 10.50 -19.18 -13.25
C PRO A 80 9.17 -19.81 -12.80
N ASN A 81 9.14 -20.53 -11.69
CA ASN A 81 7.94 -21.14 -11.14
C ASN A 81 7.94 -21.15 -9.61
N LEU A 82 6.77 -21.34 -9.01
CA LEU A 82 6.58 -21.27 -7.56
C LEU A 82 7.36 -22.38 -6.82
N LEU A 83 7.42 -23.58 -7.37
CA LEU A 83 8.17 -24.67 -6.74
C LEU A 83 9.65 -24.35 -6.64
N SER A 84 10.25 -23.87 -7.72
CA SER A 84 11.66 -23.46 -7.74
C SER A 84 11.94 -22.30 -6.80
N GLU A 85 10.99 -21.35 -6.68
CA GLU A 85 11.13 -20.19 -5.79
C GLU A 85 11.23 -20.62 -4.32
N VAL A 86 10.37 -21.53 -3.86
CA VAL A 86 10.42 -22.01 -2.47
C VAL A 86 11.56 -22.99 -2.22
N SER A 87 11.97 -23.78 -3.24
CA SER A 87 13.08 -24.72 -3.13
C SER A 87 14.43 -24.05 -3.06
N PHE A 88 14.61 -22.93 -3.76
CA PHE A 88 15.90 -22.26 -3.92
C PHE A 88 16.58 -21.93 -2.58
N GLY A 89 15.82 -21.42 -1.60
CA GLY A 89 16.34 -21.11 -0.27
C GLY A 89 16.67 -22.36 0.56
N LEU A 90 15.94 -23.44 0.37
CA LEU A 90 16.09 -24.69 1.11
C LEU A 90 17.23 -25.55 0.59
N GLU A 91 17.41 -25.64 -0.74
CA GLU A 91 18.43 -26.46 -1.39
C GLU A 91 19.87 -26.11 -0.96
N SER A 92 20.10 -24.85 -0.62
CA SER A 92 21.40 -24.39 -0.13
C SER A 92 21.72 -24.75 1.32
N GLN A 93 20.75 -25.31 2.07
CA GLN A 93 20.79 -25.38 3.53
C GLN A 93 20.46 -26.76 4.12
N SER A 94 19.65 -27.56 3.43
CA SER A 94 19.13 -28.83 3.95
C SER A 94 19.89 -30.03 3.46
N GLN A 95 20.01 -31.06 4.30
CA GLN A 95 20.34 -32.40 3.81
C GLN A 95 19.17 -32.90 2.95
N ILE A 96 19.43 -33.71 1.93
CA ILE A 96 18.42 -34.16 0.94
C ILE A 96 17.23 -34.86 1.61
N SER A 97 17.42 -35.51 2.76
CA SER A 97 16.36 -36.17 3.54
C SER A 97 15.35 -35.20 4.14
N ASP A 98 15.75 -33.98 4.46
CA ASP A 98 14.92 -32.99 5.17
C ASP A 98 14.18 -32.08 4.17
N LEU A 99 14.72 -31.91 2.98
CA LEU A 99 14.19 -31.00 1.94
C LEU A 99 12.73 -31.31 1.58
N LYS A 100 12.34 -32.59 1.50
CA LYS A 100 10.97 -32.97 1.16
C LYS A 100 10.00 -32.56 2.27
N SER A 101 10.36 -32.79 3.52
CA SER A 101 9.55 -32.41 4.68
C SER A 101 9.37 -30.89 4.77
N ASP A 102 10.47 -30.15 4.56
CA ASP A 102 10.45 -28.67 4.59
C ASP A 102 9.60 -28.10 3.45
N LEU A 103 9.70 -28.67 2.25
CA LEU A 103 8.85 -28.29 1.11
C LEU A 103 7.36 -28.57 1.37
N ASP A 104 7.03 -29.72 1.97
CA ASP A 104 5.65 -30.07 2.26
C ASP A 104 5.07 -29.12 3.34
N GLU A 105 5.88 -28.71 4.32
CA GLU A 105 5.49 -27.69 5.30
C GLU A 105 5.24 -26.32 4.66
N ILE A 106 6.10 -25.87 3.74
CA ILE A 106 5.91 -24.64 2.99
C ILE A 106 4.63 -24.72 2.15
N LYS A 107 4.42 -25.84 1.43
CA LYS A 107 3.20 -26.04 0.64
C LYS A 107 1.95 -25.96 1.48
N TYR A 108 1.96 -26.53 2.66
CA TYR A 108 0.86 -26.46 3.61
C TYR A 108 0.58 -25.02 4.07
N SER A 109 1.63 -24.22 4.23
CA SER A 109 1.53 -22.80 4.62
C SER A 109 1.00 -21.89 3.50
N LEU A 110 0.94 -22.36 2.25
CA LEU A 110 0.52 -21.59 1.07
C LEU A 110 -0.71 -22.23 0.37
N PRO A 111 -1.86 -22.33 1.06
CA PRO A 111 -3.04 -23.08 0.56
C PRO A 111 -3.70 -22.44 -0.66
N PHE A 112 -3.34 -21.21 -1.04
CA PHE A 112 -3.84 -20.53 -2.23
C PHE A 112 -3.09 -20.94 -3.51
N VAL A 113 -2.01 -21.74 -3.39
CA VAL A 113 -1.25 -22.23 -4.54
C VAL A 113 -1.87 -23.55 -5.02
N ASP A 114 -2.60 -23.46 -6.11
CA ASP A 114 -3.24 -24.62 -6.81
C ASP A 114 -2.31 -25.31 -7.80
N ASN A 115 -1.38 -24.56 -8.40
CA ASN A 115 -0.41 -25.06 -9.39
C ASN A 115 0.99 -24.52 -9.12
N TRP A 116 1.89 -25.39 -8.66
CA TRP A 116 3.28 -25.08 -8.31
C TRP A 116 4.19 -24.81 -9.50
N GLN A 117 3.76 -25.13 -10.72
CA GLN A 117 4.51 -24.88 -11.95
C GLN A 117 4.20 -23.51 -12.57
N ARG A 118 3.19 -22.78 -12.05
CA ARG A 118 2.88 -21.46 -12.55
C ARG A 118 3.96 -20.43 -12.20
N HIS A 119 4.10 -19.40 -13.03
CA HIS A 119 5.04 -18.32 -12.79
C HIS A 119 4.58 -17.44 -11.58
N PRO A 120 5.51 -17.04 -10.68
CA PRO A 120 5.15 -16.22 -9.52
C PRO A 120 4.43 -14.89 -9.84
N SER A 121 4.69 -14.30 -11.02
CA SER A 121 3.98 -13.07 -11.45
C SER A 121 2.47 -13.23 -11.66
N THR A 122 1.95 -14.46 -11.63
CA THR A 122 0.51 -14.74 -11.68
C THR A 122 -0.17 -14.62 -10.32
N LEU A 123 0.60 -14.48 -9.25
CA LEU A 123 0.10 -14.21 -7.91
C LEU A 123 -0.36 -12.76 -7.78
N SER A 124 -1.38 -12.53 -6.96
CA SER A 124 -1.71 -11.18 -6.50
C SER A 124 -0.56 -10.62 -5.63
N GLY A 125 -0.49 -9.30 -5.49
CA GLY A 125 0.53 -8.66 -4.66
C GLY A 125 0.58 -9.20 -3.22
N GLY A 126 -0.57 -9.45 -2.61
CA GLY A 126 -0.65 -10.03 -1.27
C GLY A 126 -0.20 -11.50 -1.21
N GLU A 127 -0.57 -12.32 -2.19
CA GLU A 127 -0.10 -13.73 -2.27
C GLU A 127 1.40 -13.79 -2.49
N MET A 128 1.95 -12.90 -3.32
CA MET A 128 3.39 -12.80 -3.56
C MET A 128 4.16 -12.36 -2.30
N GLU A 129 3.59 -11.43 -1.55
CA GLU A 129 4.14 -10.99 -0.26
C GLU A 129 4.18 -12.13 0.75
N ILE A 130 3.10 -12.91 0.84
CA ILE A 130 3.03 -14.11 1.69
C ILE A 130 4.07 -15.16 1.24
N LEU A 131 4.20 -15.42 -0.06
CA LEU A 131 5.23 -16.30 -0.58
C LEU A 131 6.63 -15.88 -0.11
N ASN A 132 6.97 -14.60 -0.26
CA ASN A 132 8.25 -14.05 0.15
C ASN A 132 8.50 -14.14 1.66
N ILE A 133 7.47 -13.96 2.47
CA ILE A 133 7.54 -14.13 3.93
C ILE A 133 7.82 -15.58 4.26
N VAL A 134 7.02 -16.50 3.74
CA VAL A 134 7.19 -17.94 4.03
C VAL A 134 8.58 -18.41 3.60
N THR A 135 9.05 -18.06 2.42
CA THR A 135 10.39 -18.42 1.96
C THR A 135 11.50 -17.84 2.83
N ALA A 136 11.42 -16.56 3.22
CA ALA A 136 12.42 -15.93 4.07
C ALA A 136 12.47 -16.53 5.49
N PHE A 137 11.31 -16.86 6.06
CA PHE A 137 11.24 -17.45 7.41
C PHE A 137 11.62 -18.93 7.44
N SER A 138 11.36 -19.68 6.38
CA SER A 138 11.69 -21.10 6.27
C SER A 138 13.18 -21.37 6.07
N THR A 139 13.96 -20.36 5.68
CA THR A 139 15.43 -20.50 5.55
C THR A 139 16.11 -20.49 6.93
N ILE A 140 17.29 -21.13 7.01
CA ILE A 140 18.13 -21.09 8.21
C ILE A 140 18.71 -19.69 8.38
N SER A 141 18.09 -18.89 9.25
CA SER A 141 18.52 -17.53 9.59
C SER A 141 18.27 -17.25 11.05
N ASP A 142 19.10 -16.44 11.66
CA ASP A 142 18.94 -15.99 13.06
C ASP A 142 18.14 -14.69 13.14
N ALA A 143 18.08 -13.94 12.04
CA ALA A 143 17.29 -12.72 11.95
C ALA A 143 16.60 -12.59 10.59
N VAL A 144 15.45 -11.90 10.61
CA VAL A 144 14.69 -11.51 9.40
C VAL A 144 14.40 -10.01 9.49
N LEU A 145 14.76 -9.29 8.42
CA LEU A 145 14.40 -7.89 8.23
C LEU A 145 13.24 -7.83 7.24
N ILE A 146 12.20 -7.07 7.56
CA ILE A 146 11.03 -6.86 6.71
C ILE A 146 10.96 -5.36 6.41
N ASP A 147 11.24 -4.97 5.16
CA ASP A 147 11.21 -3.57 4.74
C ASP A 147 9.84 -3.24 4.13
N ASP A 148 8.97 -2.60 4.92
CA ASP A 148 7.60 -2.22 4.58
C ASP A 148 6.72 -3.39 4.03
N GLY A 149 7.11 -4.64 4.33
CA GLY A 149 6.37 -5.84 3.98
C GLY A 149 5.08 -5.96 4.80
N LEU A 150 4.16 -6.83 4.36
CA LEU A 150 2.79 -7.00 4.86
C LEU A 150 1.86 -5.82 4.51
N SER A 151 2.30 -4.92 3.63
CA SER A 151 1.54 -3.73 3.25
C SER A 151 0.44 -4.01 2.21
N TYR A 152 0.57 -5.12 1.47
CA TYR A 152 -0.43 -5.60 0.51
C TYR A 152 -1.55 -6.42 1.16
N LEU A 153 -1.44 -6.73 2.46
CA LEU A 153 -2.39 -7.55 3.19
C LEU A 153 -3.43 -6.68 3.90
N ASN A 154 -4.69 -7.08 3.82
CA ASN A 154 -5.72 -6.50 4.67
C ASN A 154 -5.48 -6.86 6.15
N SER A 155 -6.09 -6.12 7.07
CA SER A 155 -5.84 -6.24 8.52
C SER A 155 -6.09 -7.66 9.07
N SER A 156 -7.09 -8.39 8.55
CA SER A 156 -7.41 -9.74 9.01
C SER A 156 -6.34 -10.75 8.59
N ILE A 157 -5.94 -10.72 7.31
CA ILE A 157 -4.88 -11.59 6.77
C ILE A 157 -3.54 -11.25 7.43
N LYS A 158 -3.24 -9.96 7.58
CA LYS A 158 -2.03 -9.48 8.27
C LYS A 158 -1.96 -10.02 9.70
N ASN A 159 -3.04 -9.94 10.47
CA ASN A 159 -3.11 -10.51 11.83
C ASN A 159 -2.74 -12.01 11.84
N ASN A 160 -3.32 -12.80 10.94
CA ASN A 160 -3.08 -14.23 10.90
C ASN A 160 -1.60 -14.55 10.62
N TRP A 161 -0.98 -13.82 9.69
CA TRP A 161 0.42 -14.03 9.34
C TRP A 161 1.38 -13.56 10.43
N ILE A 162 1.06 -12.48 11.13
CA ILE A 162 1.85 -12.02 12.28
C ILE A 162 1.77 -13.04 13.44
N ASN A 163 0.60 -13.58 13.70
CA ASN A 163 0.45 -14.66 14.70
C ASN A 163 1.28 -15.87 14.29
N TRP A 164 1.20 -16.31 13.04
CA TRP A 164 2.00 -17.42 12.53
C TRP A 164 3.52 -17.17 12.68
N ILE A 165 3.98 -15.95 12.36
CA ILE A 165 5.38 -15.55 12.55
C ILE A 165 5.78 -15.63 14.03
N ASN A 166 4.96 -15.07 14.93
CA ASN A 166 5.25 -15.03 16.35
C ASN A 166 5.26 -16.42 16.98
N GLU A 167 4.26 -17.25 16.67
CA GLU A 167 4.13 -18.61 17.22
C GLU A 167 5.29 -19.51 16.77
N LYS A 168 5.67 -19.42 15.51
CA LYS A 168 6.66 -20.33 14.93
C LYS A 168 8.11 -19.85 15.10
N TYR A 169 8.36 -18.55 15.09
CA TYR A 169 9.70 -17.98 15.04
C TYR A 169 10.01 -16.94 16.12
N GLY A 170 9.03 -16.50 16.90
CA GLY A 170 9.19 -15.41 17.87
C GLY A 170 10.27 -15.64 18.93
N ASP A 171 10.44 -16.88 19.39
CA ASP A 171 11.46 -17.23 20.40
C ASP A 171 12.81 -17.60 19.78
N ARG A 172 12.89 -17.78 18.45
CA ARG A 172 14.06 -18.31 17.75
C ARG A 172 14.81 -17.27 16.94
N LYS A 173 14.09 -16.33 16.32
CA LYS A 173 14.65 -15.32 15.42
C LYS A 173 14.47 -13.90 15.98
N THR A 174 15.42 -13.01 15.69
CA THR A 174 15.22 -11.56 15.87
C THR A 174 14.60 -10.99 14.61
N ILE A 175 13.37 -10.49 14.72
CA ILE A 175 12.59 -10.00 13.58
C ILE A 175 12.53 -8.47 13.66
N LEU A 176 13.02 -7.78 12.64
CA LEU A 176 12.96 -6.33 12.51
C LEU A 176 11.96 -5.99 11.42
N TRP A 177 10.81 -5.50 11.80
CA TRP A 177 9.78 -5.08 10.85
C TRP A 177 9.72 -3.56 10.76
N PHE A 178 10.16 -3.04 9.63
CA PHE A 178 10.06 -1.63 9.28
C PHE A 178 8.73 -1.39 8.57
N THR A 179 7.92 -0.45 9.07
CA THR A 179 6.59 -0.18 8.53
C THR A 179 6.31 1.31 8.42
N SER A 180 5.51 1.68 7.44
CA SER A 180 4.94 3.03 7.29
C SER A 180 3.56 3.17 7.95
N ASP A 181 2.97 2.07 8.40
CA ASP A 181 1.68 2.05 9.08
C ASP A 181 1.87 2.05 10.60
N HIS A 182 1.46 3.13 11.27
CA HIS A 182 1.59 3.25 12.74
C HIS A 182 0.74 2.21 13.48
N THR A 183 -0.35 1.70 12.87
CA THR A 183 -1.20 0.68 13.50
C THR A 183 -0.46 -0.64 13.69
N ASP A 184 0.61 -0.87 12.92
CA ASP A 184 1.44 -2.07 13.03
C ASP A 184 2.27 -2.11 14.32
N LEU A 185 2.48 -0.97 14.99
CA LEU A 185 3.16 -0.88 16.28
C LEU A 185 2.51 -1.76 17.36
N LYS A 186 1.21 -2.02 17.27
CA LYS A 186 0.49 -2.89 18.23
C LYS A 186 1.04 -4.33 18.27
N TYR A 187 1.66 -4.79 17.19
CA TYR A 187 2.17 -6.16 17.06
C TYR A 187 3.55 -6.38 17.68
N GLY A 188 4.33 -5.30 17.85
CA GLY A 188 5.72 -5.41 18.30
C GLY A 188 5.89 -5.76 19.76
N ASN A 189 6.81 -6.70 20.06
CA ASN A 189 7.35 -6.92 21.39
C ASN A 189 8.14 -5.69 21.84
N THR A 190 8.91 -5.09 20.94
CA THR A 190 9.47 -3.75 21.10
C THR A 190 9.01 -2.84 19.98
N LYS A 191 8.84 -1.56 20.28
CA LYS A 191 8.23 -0.56 19.39
C LYS A 191 9.14 0.64 19.29
N TRP A 192 9.44 1.04 18.06
CA TRP A 192 10.38 2.09 17.76
C TRP A 192 9.79 3.08 16.78
N ILE A 193 10.09 4.36 16.94
CA ILE A 193 9.78 5.41 15.96
C ILE A 193 11.07 5.92 15.36
N LEU A 194 11.21 5.76 14.04
CA LEU A 194 12.30 6.30 13.25
C LEU A 194 11.85 7.58 12.55
N SER A 195 12.61 8.65 12.79
CA SER A 195 12.45 9.94 12.11
C SER A 195 13.79 10.42 11.56
N LEU A 196 13.79 11.48 10.78
CA LEU A 196 15.04 12.11 10.32
C LEU A 196 15.89 12.69 11.47
N SER A 197 15.27 12.92 12.64
CA SER A 197 15.93 13.52 13.81
C SER A 197 16.36 12.51 14.86
N GLY A 198 15.95 11.23 14.77
CA GLY A 198 16.31 10.25 15.78
C GLY A 198 15.51 8.96 15.68
N LEU A 199 15.96 7.96 16.45
CA LEU A 199 15.31 6.68 16.66
C LEU A 199 14.98 6.54 18.14
N ARG A 200 13.70 6.38 18.51
CA ARG A 200 13.28 6.30 19.91
C ARG A 200 12.38 5.10 20.17
N LYS A 201 12.57 4.46 21.33
CA LYS A 201 11.69 3.42 21.82
C LYS A 201 10.41 4.03 22.39
N ILE A 202 9.26 3.37 22.16
CA ILE A 202 7.97 3.77 22.72
C ILE A 202 7.31 2.62 23.45
N ASN A 203 6.51 2.93 24.47
CA ASN A 203 5.77 1.93 25.26
C ASN A 203 4.30 1.82 24.84
N ASN A 204 3.67 2.90 24.35
CA ASN A 204 2.25 2.93 23.92
C ASN A 204 2.14 3.26 22.43
N SER A 205 1.13 2.68 21.77
CA SER A 205 0.91 2.77 20.33
C SER A 205 -0.31 3.61 19.93
N GLU A 206 -0.87 4.40 20.84
CA GLU A 206 -2.09 5.18 20.56
C GLU A 206 -1.75 6.47 19.81
N MET A 207 -1.87 6.42 18.49
CA MET A 207 -2.01 7.59 17.63
C MET A 207 -3.39 7.51 16.97
N HIS A 208 -4.36 8.28 17.47
CA HIS A 208 -5.67 8.37 16.84
C HIS A 208 -5.72 9.54 15.85
N THR A 209 -6.20 9.29 14.65
CA THR A 209 -6.62 10.35 13.72
C THR A 209 -8.11 10.48 13.76
N THR A 210 -8.60 11.66 14.10
CA THR A 210 -9.98 12.03 13.82
C THR A 210 -10.01 12.76 12.48
N TYR A 211 -10.61 12.13 11.47
CA TYR A 211 -10.93 12.78 10.21
C TYR A 211 -12.36 13.30 10.30
N ASN A 212 -12.54 14.61 10.47
CA ASN A 212 -13.87 15.21 10.40
C ASN A 212 -14.20 15.53 8.94
N HIS A 213 -15.14 14.84 8.35
CA HIS A 213 -15.72 15.15 7.05
C HIS A 213 -17.16 15.63 7.20
N ASN A 214 -17.46 16.78 6.62
CA ASN A 214 -18.83 17.17 6.33
C ASN A 214 -19.20 16.49 5.00
N HIS A 215 -20.09 15.52 5.05
CA HIS A 215 -20.62 14.87 3.86
C HIS A 215 -21.54 15.85 3.12
N SER A 216 -21.27 16.09 1.85
CA SER A 216 -22.08 16.96 0.99
C SER A 216 -22.95 16.07 0.08
N ILE A 217 -24.19 16.51 -0.13
CA ILE A 217 -25.06 15.88 -1.12
C ILE A 217 -24.48 16.15 -2.51
N GLY A 218 -24.37 15.11 -3.33
CA GLY A 218 -23.92 15.17 -4.71
C GLY A 218 -24.97 14.59 -5.64
N ASP A 219 -24.64 14.54 -6.91
CA ASP A 219 -25.53 14.07 -7.97
C ASP A 219 -24.98 12.83 -8.71
N LEU A 220 -23.95 12.20 -8.18
CA LEU A 220 -23.44 10.93 -8.66
C LEU A 220 -24.48 9.83 -8.45
N SER A 221 -24.83 9.13 -9.51
CA SER A 221 -25.67 7.95 -9.49
C SER A 221 -25.06 6.80 -10.27
N ILE A 222 -25.19 5.58 -9.73
CA ILE A 222 -24.73 4.34 -10.32
C ILE A 222 -25.86 3.35 -10.29
N LYS A 223 -26.12 2.72 -11.44
CA LYS A 223 -27.08 1.62 -11.55
C LYS A 223 -26.46 0.46 -12.30
N ALA A 224 -26.36 -0.69 -11.64
CA ALA A 224 -25.96 -1.95 -12.20
C ALA A 224 -27.13 -2.94 -12.05
N ASN A 225 -27.46 -3.64 -13.12
CA ASN A 225 -28.54 -4.65 -13.14
C ASN A 225 -28.01 -5.96 -13.71
N ASN A 226 -28.12 -7.04 -12.94
CA ASN A 226 -27.67 -8.39 -13.28
C ASN A 226 -26.24 -8.38 -13.87
N LEU A 227 -25.34 -7.60 -13.27
CA LEU A 227 -24.00 -7.39 -13.81
C LEU A 227 -23.15 -8.65 -13.62
N VAL A 228 -22.65 -9.18 -14.75
CA VAL A 228 -21.75 -10.35 -14.77
C VAL A 228 -20.50 -10.00 -15.58
N PHE A 229 -19.35 -10.42 -15.08
CA PHE A 229 -18.10 -10.28 -15.80
C PHE A 229 -17.15 -11.46 -15.54
N SER A 230 -16.52 -11.95 -16.61
CA SER A 230 -15.42 -12.92 -16.59
C SER A 230 -14.32 -12.43 -17.52
N PHE A 231 -13.06 -12.67 -17.16
CA PHE A 231 -11.95 -12.50 -18.09
C PHE A 231 -11.90 -13.76 -18.99
N ASP A 232 -11.90 -13.56 -20.29
CA ASP A 232 -11.99 -14.60 -21.32
C ASP A 232 -13.16 -15.57 -21.09
N ASP A 233 -13.21 -16.68 -21.80
CA ASP A 233 -14.19 -17.75 -21.60
C ASP A 233 -13.92 -18.58 -20.32
N SER A 234 -13.21 -18.03 -19.35
CA SER A 234 -12.95 -18.68 -18.07
C SER A 234 -14.26 -18.93 -17.34
N LYS A 235 -14.44 -20.16 -16.81
CA LYS A 235 -15.62 -20.52 -16.00
C LYS A 235 -15.73 -19.72 -14.70
N LYS A 236 -14.67 -18.98 -14.31
CA LYS A 236 -14.63 -18.23 -13.06
C LYS A 236 -15.13 -16.80 -13.28
N ARG A 237 -16.33 -16.52 -12.80
CA ARG A 237 -16.88 -15.16 -12.79
C ARG A 237 -16.17 -14.31 -11.75
N VAL A 238 -15.70 -13.14 -12.15
CA VAL A 238 -15.11 -12.12 -11.26
C VAL A 238 -16.20 -11.30 -10.60
N ILE A 239 -17.24 -10.96 -11.38
CA ILE A 239 -18.47 -10.35 -10.89
C ILE A 239 -19.60 -11.27 -11.28
N ASP A 240 -20.42 -11.67 -10.30
CA ASP A 240 -21.51 -12.60 -10.48
C ASP A 240 -22.82 -12.01 -9.96
N ASN A 241 -23.69 -11.68 -10.91
CA ASN A 241 -25.06 -11.22 -10.70
C ASN A 241 -25.15 -10.07 -9.67
N LEU A 242 -24.43 -8.97 -9.94
CA LEU A 242 -24.36 -7.82 -9.04
C LEU A 242 -25.44 -6.79 -9.42
N ASP A 243 -26.32 -6.51 -8.47
CA ASP A 243 -27.32 -5.43 -8.56
C ASP A 243 -26.95 -4.31 -7.59
N ILE A 244 -26.82 -3.10 -8.13
CA ILE A 244 -26.49 -1.88 -7.35
C ILE A 244 -27.37 -0.73 -7.85
N GLU A 245 -27.99 -0.03 -6.93
CA GLU A 245 -28.66 1.24 -7.20
C GLU A 245 -28.25 2.28 -6.13
N LEU A 246 -27.53 3.28 -6.58
CA LEU A 246 -26.97 4.35 -5.75
C LEU A 246 -27.29 5.69 -6.39
N SER A 247 -27.69 6.67 -5.58
CA SER A 247 -28.01 8.01 -6.04
C SER A 247 -27.64 9.05 -4.98
N ASN A 248 -27.58 10.31 -5.42
CA ASN A 248 -27.36 11.48 -4.56
C ASN A 248 -26.07 11.40 -3.74
N SER A 249 -24.99 10.90 -4.33
CA SER A 249 -23.69 10.79 -3.68
C SER A 249 -22.69 11.83 -4.23
N ARG A 250 -21.88 12.40 -3.36
CA ARG A 250 -20.70 13.21 -3.75
C ARG A 250 -19.45 12.35 -3.79
N SER A 251 -19.39 11.37 -2.88
CA SER A 251 -18.26 10.46 -2.74
C SER A 251 -18.72 9.03 -2.49
N LEU A 252 -18.13 8.09 -3.21
CA LEU A 252 -18.42 6.67 -3.11
C LEU A 252 -17.17 5.90 -2.69
N GLY A 253 -17.29 5.10 -1.64
CA GLY A 253 -16.30 4.12 -1.23
C GLY A 253 -16.62 2.73 -1.81
N ILE A 254 -15.61 2.00 -2.20
CA ILE A 254 -15.73 0.59 -2.61
C ILE A 254 -14.77 -0.21 -1.75
N ILE A 255 -15.30 -1.10 -0.93
CA ILE A 255 -14.53 -1.97 -0.03
C ILE A 255 -14.75 -3.44 -0.36
N GLY A 256 -13.92 -4.32 0.16
CA GLY A 256 -13.99 -5.78 0.00
C GLY A 256 -12.60 -6.40 -0.04
N LYS A 257 -12.54 -7.73 0.05
CA LYS A 257 -11.31 -8.53 0.05
C LYS A 257 -10.52 -8.38 -1.26
N ASN A 258 -9.24 -8.75 -1.21
CA ASN A 258 -8.45 -8.84 -2.43
C ASN A 258 -9.06 -9.91 -3.36
N GLY A 259 -9.10 -9.59 -4.66
CA GLY A 259 -9.74 -10.48 -5.64
C GLY A 259 -11.27 -10.46 -5.68
N SER A 260 -11.97 -9.63 -4.87
CA SER A 260 -13.43 -9.53 -4.88
C SER A 260 -14.02 -8.83 -6.11
N GLY A 261 -13.19 -8.30 -7.02
CA GLY A 261 -13.64 -7.65 -8.25
C GLY A 261 -13.77 -6.13 -8.20
N LYS A 262 -13.28 -5.45 -7.16
CA LYS A 262 -13.37 -3.97 -7.00
C LYS A 262 -12.78 -3.21 -8.19
N THR A 263 -11.53 -3.50 -8.54
CA THR A 263 -10.84 -2.86 -9.68
C THR A 263 -11.55 -3.18 -11.00
N THR A 264 -12.02 -4.41 -11.16
CA THR A 264 -12.82 -4.82 -12.34
C THR A 264 -14.13 -4.03 -12.42
N PHE A 265 -14.81 -3.84 -11.30
CA PHE A 265 -16.03 -3.03 -11.25
C PHE A 265 -15.76 -1.58 -11.65
N VAL A 266 -14.67 -0.99 -11.18
CA VAL A 266 -14.23 0.36 -11.61
C VAL A 266 -13.99 0.40 -13.11
N GLN A 267 -13.32 -0.61 -13.68
CA GLN A 267 -13.07 -0.67 -15.11
C GLN A 267 -14.37 -0.80 -15.94
N LEU A 268 -15.34 -1.55 -15.46
CA LEU A 268 -16.68 -1.63 -16.05
C LEU A 268 -17.43 -0.30 -15.91
N LEU A 269 -17.37 0.32 -14.75
CA LEU A 269 -18.02 1.59 -14.45
C LEU A 269 -17.49 2.73 -15.32
N THR A 270 -16.20 2.72 -15.62
CA THR A 270 -15.53 3.71 -16.48
C THR A 270 -15.52 3.33 -17.96
N SER A 271 -16.20 2.24 -18.32
CA SER A 271 -16.27 1.70 -19.69
C SER A 271 -14.91 1.28 -20.28
N ALA A 272 -13.91 1.05 -19.44
CA ALA A 272 -12.63 0.46 -19.85
C ALA A 272 -12.78 -1.05 -20.15
N LEU A 273 -13.78 -1.69 -19.54
CA LEU A 273 -14.22 -3.06 -19.84
C LEU A 273 -15.72 -3.05 -20.18
N GLN A 274 -16.16 -4.07 -20.92
CA GLN A 274 -17.58 -4.30 -21.20
C GLN A 274 -18.08 -5.50 -20.37
N PRO A 275 -19.28 -5.43 -19.77
CA PRO A 275 -19.82 -6.56 -19.02
C PRO A 275 -20.10 -7.77 -19.94
N SER A 276 -19.86 -8.98 -19.42
CA SER A 276 -20.24 -10.22 -20.11
C SER A 276 -21.75 -10.37 -20.19
N ASN A 277 -22.47 -9.90 -19.18
CA ASN A 277 -23.95 -9.84 -19.17
C ASN A 277 -24.40 -8.70 -18.22
N GLY A 278 -25.65 -8.27 -18.37
CA GLY A 278 -26.23 -7.19 -17.59
C GLY A 278 -25.85 -5.79 -18.11
N LYS A 279 -26.07 -4.77 -17.29
CA LYS A 279 -25.81 -3.38 -17.66
C LYS A 279 -25.31 -2.62 -16.45
N ILE A 280 -24.37 -1.69 -16.71
CA ILE A 280 -23.90 -0.72 -15.70
C ILE A 280 -23.99 0.69 -16.29
N LYS A 281 -24.47 1.64 -15.50
CA LYS A 281 -24.54 3.05 -15.88
C LYS A 281 -24.06 3.92 -14.75
N LEU A 282 -23.22 4.89 -15.09
CA LEU A 282 -22.78 5.99 -14.22
C LEU A 282 -23.32 7.30 -14.79
N LYS A 283 -23.90 8.13 -13.95
CA LYS A 283 -24.42 9.44 -14.33
C LYS A 283 -24.05 10.50 -13.31
N LEU A 284 -23.84 11.72 -13.77
CA LEU A 284 -23.88 12.96 -13.03
C LEU A 284 -25.10 13.73 -13.53
N SER A 285 -25.93 14.29 -12.64
CA SER A 285 -27.24 14.83 -13.05
C SER A 285 -27.15 15.97 -14.04
N ASN A 286 -26.14 16.83 -13.89
CA ASN A 286 -26.04 18.08 -14.65
C ASN A 286 -24.93 18.08 -15.70
N GLU A 287 -24.09 17.04 -15.76
CA GLU A 287 -22.91 17.00 -16.62
C GLU A 287 -22.65 15.59 -17.14
N SER A 288 -22.06 15.48 -18.32
CA SER A 288 -21.51 14.21 -18.78
C SER A 288 -20.29 13.83 -17.94
N PRO A 289 -20.18 12.57 -17.52
CA PRO A 289 -19.01 12.10 -16.75
C PRO A 289 -17.72 12.29 -17.54
N ASN A 290 -16.82 13.15 -17.04
CA ASN A 290 -15.47 13.31 -17.51
C ASN A 290 -14.54 12.78 -16.43
N ILE A 291 -14.06 11.54 -16.62
CA ILE A 291 -13.51 10.68 -15.57
C ILE A 291 -11.99 10.65 -15.66
N ALA A 292 -11.32 10.82 -14.52
CA ALA A 292 -9.92 10.47 -14.35
C ALA A 292 -9.80 9.28 -13.40
N VAL A 293 -8.99 8.29 -13.77
CA VAL A 293 -8.70 7.12 -12.95
C VAL A 293 -7.23 7.11 -12.57
N LEU A 294 -6.94 7.03 -11.27
CA LEU A 294 -5.60 6.76 -10.75
C LEU A 294 -5.57 5.33 -10.23
N ASN A 295 -4.87 4.46 -10.93
CA ASN A 295 -4.76 3.05 -10.58
C ASN A 295 -3.85 2.83 -9.36
N GLN A 296 -3.89 1.64 -8.79
CA GLN A 296 -3.09 1.22 -7.64
C GLN A 296 -1.58 1.45 -7.81
N PHE A 297 -1.06 1.29 -9.03
CA PHE A 297 0.36 1.49 -9.38
C PHE A 297 0.51 2.65 -10.38
N PRO A 298 0.40 3.91 -9.91
CA PRO A 298 0.41 5.07 -10.80
C PRO A 298 1.74 5.28 -11.52
N GLU A 299 2.84 4.77 -10.99
CA GLU A 299 4.15 4.78 -11.64
C GLU A 299 4.16 4.01 -12.97
N ARG A 300 3.35 2.93 -13.07
CA ARG A 300 3.19 2.17 -14.33
C ARG A 300 2.44 2.97 -15.38
N MET A 301 1.52 3.83 -14.97
CA MET A 301 0.77 4.71 -15.90
C MET A 301 1.66 5.80 -16.51
N LEU A 302 2.64 6.27 -15.76
CA LEU A 302 3.60 7.27 -16.25
C LEU A 302 4.58 6.66 -17.26
N GLY A 303 4.92 5.38 -17.11
CA GLY A 303 5.92 4.73 -17.94
C GLY A 303 7.26 5.48 -17.93
N PRO A 304 7.87 5.76 -19.11
CA PRO A 304 9.13 6.48 -19.19
C PRO A 304 8.98 7.99 -18.99
N ASN A 305 7.75 8.52 -18.92
CA ASN A 305 7.51 9.96 -18.87
C ASN A 305 7.87 10.54 -17.48
N SER A 306 8.32 11.79 -17.48
CA SER A 306 8.45 12.57 -16.25
C SER A 306 7.11 13.18 -15.84
N LEU A 307 7.04 13.66 -14.58
CA LEU A 307 5.85 14.37 -14.08
C LEU A 307 5.55 15.66 -14.88
N GLU A 308 6.59 16.35 -15.37
CA GLU A 308 6.43 17.54 -16.20
C GLU A 308 5.82 17.19 -17.56
N GLN A 309 6.28 16.09 -18.18
CA GLN A 309 5.71 15.63 -19.44
C GLN A 309 4.25 15.20 -19.31
N LEU A 310 3.88 14.56 -18.19
CA LEU A 310 2.49 14.26 -17.91
C LEU A 310 1.64 15.53 -17.78
N LEU A 311 2.12 16.51 -16.99
CA LEU A 311 1.41 17.78 -16.81
C LEU A 311 1.22 18.49 -18.15
N GLN A 312 2.28 18.51 -18.99
CA GLN A 312 2.20 19.11 -20.31
C GLN A 312 1.17 18.41 -21.22
N LYS A 313 1.16 17.07 -21.22
CA LYS A 313 0.14 16.29 -21.95
C LYS A 313 -1.29 16.62 -21.51
N LEU A 314 -1.50 16.84 -20.21
CA LEU A 314 -2.83 17.22 -19.70
C LEU A 314 -3.21 18.63 -20.15
N ILE A 315 -2.26 19.56 -20.22
CA ILE A 315 -2.46 20.92 -20.74
C ILE A 315 -2.81 20.85 -22.24
N ASP A 316 -2.01 20.15 -23.04
CA ASP A 316 -2.18 20.02 -24.48
C ASP A 316 -3.54 19.39 -24.85
N ASN A 317 -4.07 18.51 -24.00
CA ASN A 317 -5.38 17.87 -24.16
C ASN A 317 -6.53 18.62 -23.48
N ASN A 318 -6.34 19.87 -23.05
CA ASN A 318 -7.33 20.69 -22.34
C ASN A 318 -7.89 20.03 -21.05
N LYS A 319 -7.10 19.15 -20.43
CA LYS A 319 -7.45 18.48 -19.17
C LYS A 319 -6.90 19.21 -17.93
N PHE A 320 -6.00 20.16 -18.14
CA PHE A 320 -5.43 21.02 -17.10
C PHE A 320 -5.26 22.44 -17.62
N ASP A 321 -5.74 23.42 -16.86
CA ASP A 321 -5.61 24.84 -17.25
C ASP A 321 -4.17 25.32 -16.97
N PRO A 322 -3.45 25.84 -17.99
CA PRO A 322 -2.10 26.39 -17.81
C PRO A 322 -2.01 27.48 -16.73
N LEU A 323 -3.07 28.27 -16.55
CA LEU A 323 -3.13 29.32 -15.54
C LEU A 323 -3.05 28.77 -14.11
N LEU A 324 -3.43 27.52 -13.89
CA LEU A 324 -3.38 26.85 -12.59
C LEU A 324 -2.01 26.29 -12.23
N VAL A 325 -1.00 26.33 -13.12
CA VAL A 325 0.36 25.80 -12.85
C VAL A 325 0.99 26.47 -11.62
N LYS A 326 0.80 27.79 -11.45
CA LYS A 326 1.29 28.50 -10.26
C LYS A 326 0.61 27.98 -8.98
N SER A 327 -0.69 27.77 -9.01
CA SER A 327 -1.48 27.22 -7.89
C SER A 327 -1.09 25.77 -7.58
N PHE A 328 -0.84 24.97 -8.61
CA PHE A 328 -0.31 23.62 -8.49
C PHE A 328 1.04 23.59 -7.75
N ILE A 329 2.01 24.42 -8.18
CA ILE A 329 3.33 24.50 -7.53
C ILE A 329 3.19 24.98 -6.08
N LYS A 330 2.31 25.95 -5.79
CA LYS A 330 2.02 26.40 -4.43
C LYS A 330 1.45 25.26 -3.56
N LYS A 331 0.53 24.49 -4.11
CA LYS A 331 -0.09 23.34 -3.42
C LYS A 331 0.94 22.22 -3.17
N LEU A 332 1.84 21.93 -4.11
CA LEU A 332 2.96 21.01 -3.87
C LEU A 332 3.87 21.48 -2.73
N LYS A 333 4.20 22.76 -2.69
CA LYS A 333 5.04 23.33 -1.61
C LYS A 333 4.40 23.19 -0.23
N SER A 334 3.07 23.37 -0.10
CA SER A 334 2.36 23.14 1.18
C SER A 334 2.40 21.68 1.65
N HIS A 335 2.56 20.74 0.70
CA HIS A 335 2.77 19.33 0.99
C HIS A 335 4.27 18.93 1.07
N GLN A 336 5.18 19.92 1.17
CA GLN A 336 6.64 19.74 1.29
C GLN A 336 7.29 19.08 0.04
N ILE A 337 6.66 19.19 -1.13
CA ILE A 337 7.19 18.70 -2.39
C ILE A 337 7.75 19.88 -3.18
N ASN A 338 9.05 19.79 -3.52
CA ASN A 338 9.71 20.81 -4.35
C ASN A 338 9.62 20.41 -5.84
N TRP A 339 8.74 21.10 -6.59
CA TRP A 339 8.51 20.81 -8.01
C TRP A 339 9.79 20.80 -8.86
N LYS A 340 10.69 21.76 -8.63
CA LYS A 340 11.96 21.84 -9.38
C LYS A 340 12.84 20.60 -9.22
N LYS A 341 12.73 19.90 -8.05
CA LYS A 341 13.51 18.70 -7.76
C LYS A 341 12.88 17.43 -8.33
N VAL A 342 11.56 17.40 -8.55
CA VAL A 342 10.82 16.19 -8.92
C VAL A 342 10.32 16.19 -10.36
N LYS A 343 10.09 17.32 -10.98
CA LYS A 343 9.43 17.47 -12.28
C LYS A 343 10.06 16.66 -13.43
N ASN A 344 11.40 16.63 -13.49
CA ASN A 344 12.16 15.96 -14.55
C ASN A 344 12.52 14.50 -14.21
N LYS A 345 12.16 14.04 -13.01
CA LYS A 345 12.42 12.65 -12.60
C LYS A 345 11.36 11.73 -13.19
N LYS A 346 11.77 10.50 -13.50
CA LYS A 346 10.85 9.42 -13.80
C LYS A 346 10.14 8.98 -12.53
N ALA A 347 8.97 8.36 -12.66
CA ALA A 347 8.20 7.90 -11.51
C ALA A 347 9.00 6.95 -10.60
N PHE A 348 9.78 6.05 -11.20
CA PHE A 348 10.60 5.07 -10.48
C PHE A 348 11.78 5.67 -9.69
N ASP A 349 12.18 6.91 -10.01
CA ASP A 349 13.24 7.64 -9.29
C ASP A 349 12.71 8.44 -8.09
N LEU A 350 11.43 8.35 -7.83
CA LEU A 350 10.73 9.06 -6.75
C LEU A 350 10.15 8.05 -5.74
N SER A 351 9.95 8.51 -4.51
CA SER A 351 9.18 7.69 -3.56
C SER A 351 7.72 7.55 -4.03
N TRP A 352 7.15 6.39 -3.84
CA TRP A 352 5.76 6.10 -4.21
C TRP A 352 4.77 7.12 -3.66
N SER A 353 4.97 7.51 -2.40
CA SER A 353 4.14 8.53 -1.76
C SER A 353 4.25 9.90 -2.45
N ALA A 354 5.45 10.30 -2.87
CA ALA A 354 5.63 11.58 -3.57
C ALA A 354 4.94 11.57 -4.94
N VAL A 355 5.11 10.49 -5.72
CA VAL A 355 4.43 10.34 -7.02
C VAL A 355 2.92 10.42 -6.84
N ARG A 356 2.38 9.66 -5.91
CA ARG A 356 0.93 9.59 -5.65
C ARG A 356 0.35 10.93 -5.24
N ILE A 357 0.98 11.62 -4.27
CA ILE A 357 0.52 12.95 -3.83
C ILE A 357 0.58 13.96 -4.98
N VAL A 358 1.64 13.97 -5.78
CA VAL A 358 1.74 14.86 -6.96
C VAL A 358 0.60 14.60 -7.93
N LEU A 359 0.33 13.33 -8.27
CA LEU A 359 -0.73 12.97 -9.20
C LEU A 359 -2.13 13.33 -8.68
N VAL A 360 -2.41 13.08 -7.40
CA VAL A 360 -3.71 13.48 -6.80
C VAL A 360 -3.86 15.00 -6.78
N ILE A 361 -2.79 15.77 -6.54
CA ILE A 361 -2.83 17.24 -6.66
C ILE A 361 -3.09 17.68 -8.10
N ILE A 362 -2.46 17.06 -9.10
CA ILE A 362 -2.74 17.35 -10.52
C ILE A 362 -4.23 17.12 -10.80
N LEU A 363 -4.76 15.95 -10.42
CA LEU A 363 -6.17 15.60 -10.62
C LEU A 363 -7.12 16.54 -9.87
N SER A 364 -6.73 17.02 -8.68
CA SER A 364 -7.55 17.97 -7.92
C SER A 364 -7.77 19.31 -8.65
N LEU A 365 -6.81 19.71 -9.50
CA LEU A 365 -6.83 20.95 -10.26
C LEU A 365 -7.18 20.76 -11.74
N SER A 366 -7.33 19.53 -12.19
CA SER A 366 -7.67 19.19 -13.58
C SER A 366 -9.14 19.46 -13.92
N ASN A 367 -9.49 19.42 -15.21
CA ASN A 367 -10.84 19.65 -15.71
C ASN A 367 -11.74 18.39 -15.66
N TYR A 368 -11.38 17.36 -14.91
CA TYR A 368 -12.23 16.19 -14.68
C TYR A 368 -13.28 16.51 -13.62
N ASN A 369 -14.53 16.03 -13.78
CA ASN A 369 -15.61 16.21 -12.82
C ASN A 369 -15.82 14.99 -11.90
N LEU A 370 -15.25 13.84 -12.27
CA LEU A 370 -15.21 12.64 -11.45
C LEU A 370 -13.78 12.09 -11.37
N ILE A 371 -13.31 11.88 -10.17
CA ILE A 371 -11.99 11.29 -9.90
C ILE A 371 -12.19 9.94 -9.24
N VAL A 372 -11.53 8.93 -9.79
CA VAL A 372 -11.50 7.57 -9.26
C VAL A 372 -10.08 7.27 -8.78
N LEU A 373 -9.92 6.90 -7.52
CA LEU A 373 -8.65 6.54 -6.92
C LEU A 373 -8.70 5.09 -6.44
N ASP A 374 -7.87 4.24 -7.03
CA ASP A 374 -7.73 2.84 -6.64
C ASP A 374 -6.55 2.68 -5.69
N GLU A 375 -6.83 2.21 -4.47
CA GLU A 375 -5.88 2.06 -3.35
C GLU A 375 -5.02 3.31 -3.08
N PRO A 376 -5.62 4.50 -2.89
CA PRO A 376 -4.86 5.74 -2.76
C PRO A 376 -4.02 5.82 -1.48
N THR A 377 -4.34 5.03 -0.46
CA THR A 377 -3.62 4.98 0.82
C THR A 377 -2.44 4.02 0.82
N PHE A 378 -2.33 3.19 -0.22
CA PHE A 378 -1.29 2.18 -0.32
C PHE A 378 0.12 2.80 -0.29
N GLY A 379 0.99 2.29 0.61
CA GLY A 379 2.36 2.79 0.79
C GLY A 379 2.46 4.21 1.37
N LEU A 380 1.35 4.79 1.86
CA LEU A 380 1.35 6.07 2.55
C LEU A 380 1.44 5.87 4.07
N GLY A 381 2.40 6.54 4.70
CA GLY A 381 2.45 6.67 6.14
C GLY A 381 1.36 7.62 6.68
N PHE A 382 1.23 7.66 7.99
CA PHE A 382 0.19 8.41 8.70
C PHE A 382 0.09 9.90 8.28
N GLN A 383 1.20 10.64 8.28
CA GLN A 383 1.22 12.05 7.88
C GLN A 383 0.84 12.25 6.41
N GLN A 384 1.17 11.27 5.55
CA GLN A 384 0.81 11.33 4.14
C GLN A 384 -0.65 11.02 3.91
N LYS A 385 -1.26 10.11 4.70
CA LYS A 385 -2.71 9.90 4.71
C LYS A 385 -3.43 11.18 5.12
N ILE A 386 -2.92 11.93 6.11
CA ILE A 386 -3.46 13.25 6.48
C ILE A 386 -3.37 14.23 5.31
N LYS A 387 -2.21 14.30 4.64
CA LYS A 387 -2.03 15.17 3.46
C LYS A 387 -2.97 14.78 2.33
N LEU A 388 -3.13 13.48 2.05
CA LEU A 388 -4.09 12.97 1.08
C LEU A 388 -5.51 13.38 1.45
N SER A 389 -5.92 13.19 2.71
CA SER A 389 -7.23 13.61 3.23
C SER A 389 -7.52 15.10 2.97
N GLN A 390 -6.54 15.98 3.18
CA GLN A 390 -6.69 17.41 2.89
C GLN A 390 -6.90 17.68 1.38
N ILE A 391 -6.24 16.92 0.51
CA ILE A 391 -6.43 17.04 -0.94
C ILE A 391 -7.82 16.54 -1.33
N LEU A 392 -8.27 15.39 -0.79
CA LEU A 392 -9.60 14.85 -1.04
C LEU A 392 -10.69 15.81 -0.64
N LYS A 393 -10.57 16.50 0.52
CA LYS A 393 -11.49 17.58 0.91
C LYS A 393 -11.58 18.66 -0.17
N SER A 394 -10.44 19.06 -0.73
CA SER A 394 -10.44 20.09 -1.80
C SER A 394 -11.05 19.58 -3.11
N ILE A 395 -10.96 18.30 -3.41
CA ILE A 395 -11.61 17.66 -4.57
C ILE A 395 -13.13 17.69 -4.39
N LEU A 396 -13.62 17.31 -3.23
CA LEU A 396 -15.05 17.20 -2.93
C LEU A 396 -15.80 18.53 -2.92
N LEU A 397 -15.11 19.68 -2.90
CA LEU A 397 -15.75 20.97 -3.04
C LEU A 397 -16.44 21.13 -4.41
N ASN A 398 -15.83 20.66 -5.50
CA ASN A 398 -16.29 20.91 -6.86
C ASN A 398 -16.37 19.67 -7.75
N LYS A 399 -15.94 18.50 -7.28
CA LYS A 399 -15.86 17.26 -8.06
C LYS A 399 -16.47 16.10 -7.29
N HIS A 400 -16.75 15.01 -8.01
CA HIS A 400 -17.15 13.74 -7.44
C HIS A 400 -15.93 12.83 -7.26
N LEU A 401 -16.04 11.90 -6.32
CA LEU A 401 -14.94 11.02 -5.94
C LEU A 401 -15.42 9.57 -5.80
N ILE A 402 -14.67 8.65 -6.36
CA ILE A 402 -14.80 7.22 -6.07
C ILE A 402 -13.48 6.75 -5.49
N LEU A 403 -13.52 6.18 -4.29
CA LEU A 403 -12.36 5.60 -3.61
C LEU A 403 -12.52 4.09 -3.53
N VAL A 404 -11.52 3.35 -4.00
CA VAL A 404 -11.42 1.91 -3.79
C VAL A 404 -10.30 1.67 -2.79
N SER A 405 -10.58 1.02 -1.68
CA SER A 405 -9.52 0.67 -0.72
C SER A 405 -9.93 -0.47 0.21
N HIS A 406 -8.94 -1.16 0.73
CA HIS A 406 -9.09 -2.07 1.85
C HIS A 406 -8.96 -1.36 3.21
N ASP A 407 -8.55 -0.08 3.23
CA ASP A 407 -8.52 0.79 4.42
C ASP A 407 -9.94 1.30 4.69
N THR A 408 -10.72 0.48 5.40
CA THR A 408 -12.13 0.75 5.67
C THR A 408 -12.34 2.02 6.50
N GLU A 409 -11.44 2.31 7.44
CA GLU A 409 -11.47 3.54 8.24
C GLU A 409 -11.30 4.78 7.35
N PHE A 410 -10.32 4.75 6.44
CA PHE A 410 -10.11 5.83 5.49
C PHE A 410 -11.33 6.06 4.59
N ILE A 411 -11.94 4.97 4.09
CA ILE A 411 -13.16 5.04 3.26
C ILE A 411 -14.33 5.62 4.06
N GLN A 412 -14.59 5.14 5.28
CA GLN A 412 -15.66 5.64 6.14
C GLN A 412 -15.52 7.13 6.45
N ASN A 413 -14.28 7.60 6.58
CA ASN A 413 -14.01 9.00 6.87
C ASN A 413 -14.13 9.93 5.63
N HIS A 414 -14.23 9.41 4.41
CA HIS A 414 -14.17 10.23 3.19
C HIS A 414 -15.32 9.99 2.21
N CYS A 415 -16.17 9.00 2.44
CA CYS A 415 -17.23 8.64 1.50
C CYS A 415 -18.62 8.73 2.13
N ASP A 416 -19.59 9.27 1.38
CA ASP A 416 -20.99 9.39 1.79
C ASP A 416 -21.69 8.03 1.78
N GLN A 417 -21.38 7.21 0.77
CA GLN A 417 -21.93 5.89 0.57
C GLN A 417 -20.80 4.90 0.28
N ILE A 418 -20.99 3.65 0.69
CA ILE A 418 -20.00 2.61 0.57
C ILE A 418 -20.64 1.38 -0.03
N ILE A 419 -20.06 0.85 -1.09
CA ILE A 419 -20.38 -0.47 -1.63
C ILE A 419 -19.42 -1.48 -1.01
N ASP A 420 -19.96 -2.43 -0.30
CA ASP A 420 -19.22 -3.58 0.21
C ASP A 420 -19.36 -4.74 -0.77
N PHE A 421 -18.26 -5.12 -1.41
CA PHE A 421 -18.21 -6.19 -2.39
C PHE A 421 -18.29 -7.59 -1.77
N ASP A 422 -17.92 -7.74 -0.49
CA ASP A 422 -18.00 -9.03 0.19
C ASP A 422 -19.46 -9.39 0.53
N SER A 423 -20.21 -8.40 1.03
CA SER A 423 -21.64 -8.58 1.37
C SER A 423 -22.59 -8.20 0.23
N LYS A 424 -22.10 -7.61 -0.85
CA LYS A 424 -22.88 -7.04 -1.96
C LYS A 424 -23.95 -6.03 -1.49
N THR A 425 -23.64 -5.22 -0.50
CA THR A 425 -24.54 -4.25 0.11
C THR A 425 -24.05 -2.82 -0.05
N ILE A 426 -25.00 -1.87 0.03
CA ILE A 426 -24.70 -0.44 0.10
C ILE A 426 -24.89 0.02 1.53
N LEU A 427 -23.83 0.58 2.11
CA LEU A 427 -23.83 1.18 3.43
C LEU A 427 -23.90 2.71 3.29
N LYS A 428 -24.85 3.34 3.96
CA LYS A 428 -24.88 4.80 4.09
C LYS A 428 -24.05 5.19 5.31
N ASN A 429 -23.19 6.17 5.16
CA ASN A 429 -22.37 6.65 6.27
C ASN A 429 -23.21 7.58 7.17
N ASN A 430 -23.79 7.03 8.22
CA ASN A 430 -24.74 7.73 9.12
C ASN A 430 -24.06 8.62 10.18
N THR A 431 -22.76 8.89 10.07
CA THR A 431 -22.04 9.72 11.06
C THR A 431 -22.47 11.20 11.06
N VAL A 432 -23.43 11.60 10.21
CA VAL A 432 -23.90 13.00 10.06
C VAL A 432 -25.11 13.34 10.93
N LEU A 433 -25.81 12.38 11.55
CA LEU A 433 -27.07 12.67 12.27
C LEU A 433 -26.94 12.84 13.79
N SER A 434 -25.77 12.75 14.38
CA SER A 434 -25.61 12.88 15.85
C SER A 434 -25.21 14.27 16.35
N ASN A 435 -24.96 15.26 15.48
CA ASN A 435 -24.57 16.62 15.88
C ASN A 435 -25.58 17.72 15.49
N ALA A 436 -26.82 17.34 15.18
CA ALA A 436 -27.93 18.28 15.01
C ALA A 436 -29.04 17.96 16.03
N LYS A 437 -28.73 18.11 17.32
CA LYS A 437 -29.68 18.32 18.40
C LYS A 437 -29.04 19.21 19.45
#